data_34691bb2eb4e2aaa48b1582a6c68ccdb
#
_entry.id   34691bb2eb4e2aaa48b1582a6c68ccdb
#
_cell.length_a   1.000
_cell.length_b   1.000
_cell.length_c   1.000
_cell.angle_alpha   90.00
_cell.angle_beta   90.00
_cell.angle_gamma   90.00
#
_symmetry.space_group_name_H-M   'P 1'
#
loop_
_entity.id
_entity.type
_entity.pdbx_description
1 polymer ?
#
loop_
_entity_poly.entity_id
_entity_poly.type
_entity_poly.pdbx_seq_one_letter_code
_entity_poly.pdbx_strand_id
1 'polypeptide(L)'
;HAFDFDTLKERAGGKPPVIITRLPDPGEHLMTLDGEDHALDEFNILVADTAGSLSIGGIMGGLESEVNDPSLEVLDATGIELGEDAERSLHGKANARRPATRNVLLEAAAWNFINIRRTMQSQKMASEAGLRFSRGVHPAMALRGLLRCIELMRQTSGGVVAQGHIDEYPLPAPEVQVDLPVAEVDRLLGFHIPQDEIVRILRALEFTVSEQGDQLRVTVPDHRLDIGTGITGQADLVEEIARIYGYDRIPN
;
A
#
# COMPACT_ATOMS: atom_id res chain seq x y z
N HIS A 1 -7.02 -1.22 -4.50
CA HIS A 1 -7.88 -0.57 -5.50
C HIS A 1 -9.09 -1.45 -5.85
N ALA A 2 -10.20 -0.84 -6.24
CA ALA A 2 -11.42 -1.54 -6.65
C ALA A 2 -11.70 -1.22 -8.12
N PHE A 3 -11.83 -2.28 -8.93
CA PHE A 3 -12.20 -2.17 -10.34
C PHE A 3 -13.61 -2.70 -10.57
N ASP A 4 -14.34 -2.11 -11.50
CA ASP A 4 -15.57 -2.68 -12.03
C ASP A 4 -15.22 -3.94 -12.84
N PHE A 5 -15.56 -5.11 -12.29
CA PHE A 5 -15.22 -6.39 -12.92
C PHE A 5 -15.95 -6.63 -14.24
N ASP A 6 -17.17 -6.13 -14.36
CA ASP A 6 -17.95 -6.31 -15.58
C ASP A 6 -17.36 -5.48 -16.72
N THR A 7 -16.87 -4.28 -16.44
CA THR A 7 -16.08 -3.48 -17.39
C THR A 7 -14.78 -4.19 -17.81
N LEU A 8 -14.03 -4.74 -16.84
CA LEU A 8 -12.81 -5.49 -17.19
C LEU A 8 -13.12 -6.69 -18.10
N LYS A 9 -14.24 -7.37 -17.88
CA LYS A 9 -14.68 -8.48 -18.70
C LYS A 9 -15.08 -8.04 -20.11
N GLU A 10 -15.75 -6.89 -20.25
CA GLU A 10 -16.08 -6.29 -21.56
C GLU A 10 -14.81 -5.93 -22.33
N ARG A 11 -13.84 -5.28 -21.69
CA ARG A 11 -12.51 -4.94 -22.25
C ARG A 11 -11.75 -6.19 -22.70
N ALA A 12 -11.91 -7.32 -22.00
CA ALA A 12 -11.34 -8.62 -22.39
C ALA A 12 -12.14 -9.35 -23.50
N GLY A 13 -13.14 -8.71 -24.13
CA GLY A 13 -13.98 -9.33 -25.14
C GLY A 13 -14.84 -10.47 -24.59
N GLY A 14 -15.30 -10.37 -23.34
CA GLY A 14 -16.10 -11.38 -22.66
C GLY A 14 -15.33 -12.57 -22.10
N LYS A 15 -14.01 -12.59 -22.25
CA LYS A 15 -13.11 -13.59 -21.63
C LYS A 15 -12.81 -13.22 -20.19
N PRO A 16 -12.24 -14.14 -19.38
CA PRO A 16 -11.70 -13.78 -18.07
C PRO A 16 -10.68 -12.65 -18.22
N PRO A 17 -10.81 -11.56 -17.43
CA PRO A 17 -9.85 -10.47 -17.48
C PRO A 17 -8.49 -10.91 -16.95
N VAL A 18 -7.42 -10.33 -17.50
CA VAL A 18 -6.04 -10.55 -17.08
C VAL A 18 -5.52 -9.21 -16.56
N ILE A 19 -5.01 -9.21 -15.34
CA ILE A 19 -4.35 -8.04 -14.76
C ILE A 19 -2.85 -8.17 -14.96
N ILE A 20 -2.24 -7.12 -15.51
CA ILE A 20 -0.83 -7.07 -15.90
C ILE A 20 -0.19 -5.87 -15.20
N THR A 21 1.00 -6.05 -14.65
CA THR A 21 1.85 -4.93 -14.22
C THR A 21 2.92 -4.71 -15.27
N ARG A 22 2.99 -3.49 -15.82
CA ARG A 22 3.95 -3.14 -16.87
C ARG A 22 4.38 -1.68 -16.82
N LEU A 23 5.36 -1.33 -17.64
CA LEU A 23 5.68 0.07 -17.97
C LEU A 23 4.80 0.54 -19.14
N PRO A 24 4.64 1.86 -19.36
CA PRO A 24 3.87 2.41 -20.47
C PRO A 24 4.51 2.12 -21.82
N ASP A 25 3.68 2.03 -22.83
CA ASP A 25 4.14 2.14 -24.21
C ASP A 25 4.51 3.59 -24.55
N PRO A 26 5.42 3.82 -25.54
CA PRO A 26 5.79 5.18 -25.94
C PRO A 26 4.58 6.02 -26.36
N GLY A 27 4.37 7.15 -25.69
CA GLY A 27 3.25 8.05 -25.94
C GLY A 27 1.91 7.57 -25.40
N GLU A 28 1.89 6.60 -24.49
CA GLU A 28 0.67 6.16 -23.83
C GLU A 28 0.13 7.23 -22.88
N HIS A 29 -1.17 7.37 -22.85
CA HIS A 29 -1.93 8.28 -21.99
C HIS A 29 -2.91 7.52 -21.13
N LEU A 30 -3.26 8.08 -19.98
CA LEU A 30 -4.31 7.55 -19.11
C LEU A 30 -5.17 8.68 -18.56
N MET A 31 -6.46 8.59 -18.82
CA MET A 31 -7.47 9.40 -18.13
C MET A 31 -7.66 8.83 -16.71
N THR A 32 -7.36 9.62 -15.70
CA THR A 32 -7.43 9.20 -14.30
C THR A 32 -8.71 9.65 -13.59
N LEU A 33 -8.94 9.16 -12.36
CA LEU A 33 -10.16 9.41 -11.58
C LEU A 33 -10.40 10.90 -11.25
N ASP A 34 -9.37 11.73 -11.29
CA ASP A 34 -9.48 13.18 -11.14
C ASP A 34 -9.94 13.90 -12.42
N GLY A 35 -10.17 13.15 -13.51
CA GLY A 35 -10.62 13.67 -14.79
C GLY A 35 -9.53 14.28 -15.66
N GLU A 36 -8.27 14.13 -15.27
CA GLU A 36 -7.11 14.62 -16.01
C GLU A 36 -6.53 13.54 -16.94
N ASP A 37 -6.10 13.95 -18.15
CA ASP A 37 -5.40 13.08 -19.10
C ASP A 37 -3.88 13.20 -18.91
N HIS A 38 -3.27 12.13 -18.43
CA HIS A 38 -1.84 12.09 -18.12
C HIS A 38 -1.05 11.42 -19.21
N ALA A 39 -0.10 12.16 -19.82
CA ALA A 39 0.96 11.58 -20.63
C ALA A 39 1.91 10.79 -19.70
N LEU A 40 2.06 9.50 -19.97
CA LEU A 40 2.79 8.61 -19.07
C LEU A 40 4.29 8.63 -19.36
N ASP A 41 5.09 8.73 -18.31
CA ASP A 41 6.55 8.63 -18.41
C ASP A 41 6.99 7.16 -18.47
N GLU A 42 8.09 6.88 -19.14
CA GLU A 42 8.68 5.54 -19.33
C GLU A 42 8.92 4.74 -18.04
N PHE A 43 8.97 5.40 -16.90
CA PHE A 43 9.20 4.80 -15.58
C PHE A 43 7.91 4.68 -14.74
N ASN A 44 6.75 5.14 -15.22
CA ASN A 44 5.50 4.96 -14.47
C ASN A 44 5.14 3.46 -14.47
N ILE A 45 4.80 2.93 -13.31
CA ILE A 45 4.32 1.54 -13.22
C ILE A 45 2.81 1.56 -13.39
N LEU A 46 2.33 0.73 -14.32
CA LEU A 46 0.90 0.63 -14.63
C LEU A 46 0.34 -0.70 -14.14
N VAL A 47 -0.89 -0.65 -13.66
CA VAL A 47 -1.80 -1.79 -13.70
C VAL A 47 -2.56 -1.69 -15.01
N ALA A 48 -2.58 -2.76 -15.76
CA ALA A 48 -3.15 -2.82 -17.10
C ALA A 48 -3.91 -4.13 -17.30
N ASP A 49 -4.69 -4.19 -18.37
CA ASP A 49 -5.26 -5.41 -18.93
C ASP A 49 -4.80 -5.61 -20.39
N THR A 50 -5.41 -6.53 -21.09
CA THR A 50 -5.09 -6.79 -22.51
C THR A 50 -5.54 -5.67 -23.46
N ALA A 51 -6.36 -4.74 -23.02
CA ALA A 51 -6.87 -3.62 -23.79
C ALA A 51 -6.11 -2.31 -23.53
N GLY A 52 -5.37 -2.21 -22.42
CA GLY A 52 -4.57 -1.01 -22.10
C GLY A 52 -4.42 -0.77 -20.61
N SER A 53 -3.99 0.44 -20.24
CA SER A 53 -3.80 0.87 -18.85
C SER A 53 -5.11 0.99 -18.08
N LEU A 54 -5.08 0.65 -16.80
CA LEU A 54 -6.20 0.72 -15.86
C LEU A 54 -5.92 1.69 -14.71
N SER A 55 -4.66 1.80 -14.29
CA SER A 55 -4.26 2.72 -13.22
C SER A 55 -2.76 3.01 -13.25
N ILE A 56 -2.36 4.15 -12.68
CA ILE A 56 -0.98 4.40 -12.28
C ILE A 56 -0.80 3.71 -10.93
N GLY A 57 -0.01 2.64 -10.91
CA GLY A 57 0.14 1.74 -9.78
C GLY A 57 0.53 2.46 -8.49
N GLY A 58 -0.26 2.28 -7.45
CA GLY A 58 -0.04 2.87 -6.13
C GLY A 58 -0.27 4.38 -6.02
N ILE A 59 -0.78 5.03 -7.08
CA ILE A 59 -0.99 6.49 -7.11
C ILE A 59 -2.44 6.84 -7.43
N MET A 60 -2.93 6.50 -8.63
CA MET A 60 -4.25 6.93 -9.10
C MET A 60 -4.88 5.90 -10.03
N GLY A 61 -6.16 5.62 -9.81
CA GLY A 61 -6.96 4.78 -10.70
C GLY A 61 -7.30 5.48 -12.01
N GLY A 62 -7.54 4.67 -13.05
CA GLY A 62 -8.07 5.16 -14.33
C GLY A 62 -9.61 5.24 -14.28
N LEU A 63 -10.12 6.22 -14.99
CA LEU A 63 -11.55 6.53 -15.01
C LEU A 63 -12.40 5.40 -15.61
N GLU A 64 -11.89 4.70 -16.62
CA GLU A 64 -12.66 3.71 -17.39
C GLU A 64 -13.07 2.49 -16.55
N SER A 65 -12.23 2.07 -15.60
CA SER A 65 -12.45 0.90 -14.74
C SER A 65 -13.00 1.24 -13.35
N GLU A 66 -13.39 2.47 -13.12
CA GLU A 66 -13.96 2.96 -11.87
C GLU A 66 -15.22 2.19 -11.48
N VAL A 67 -15.39 1.94 -10.18
CA VAL A 67 -16.66 1.47 -9.62
C VAL A 67 -17.70 2.59 -9.71
N ASN A 68 -18.87 2.30 -10.25
CA ASN A 68 -19.89 3.29 -10.59
C ASN A 68 -21.20 3.04 -9.86
N ASP A 69 -21.78 4.10 -9.32
CA ASP A 69 -23.16 4.11 -8.83
C ASP A 69 -23.91 5.33 -9.39
N PRO A 70 -24.67 5.14 -10.49
CA PRO A 70 -25.38 6.23 -11.13
C PRO A 70 -26.57 6.77 -10.29
N SER A 71 -26.90 6.13 -9.16
CA SER A 71 -27.95 6.60 -8.24
C SER A 71 -27.42 7.59 -7.21
N LEU A 72 -26.10 7.72 -7.07
CA LEU A 72 -25.50 8.75 -6.22
C LEU A 72 -25.63 10.09 -6.93
N GLU A 73 -26.59 10.90 -6.50
CA GLU A 73 -26.54 12.33 -6.70
C GLU A 73 -25.28 12.84 -6.01
N VAL A 74 -24.43 13.54 -6.75
CA VAL A 74 -23.18 14.05 -6.21
C VAL A 74 -23.52 15.20 -5.26
N LEU A 75 -23.61 14.86 -3.99
CA LEU A 75 -23.75 15.84 -2.91
C LEU A 75 -22.36 16.23 -2.43
N ASP A 76 -22.13 17.51 -2.18
CA ASP A 76 -20.93 17.94 -1.49
C ASP A 76 -20.92 17.47 -0.02
N ALA A 77 -19.81 17.74 0.69
CA ALA A 77 -19.67 17.38 2.10
C ALA A 77 -20.71 18.04 3.04
N THR A 78 -21.48 19.00 2.55
CA THR A 78 -22.53 19.70 3.27
C THR A 78 -23.94 19.19 2.91
N GLY A 79 -24.05 18.26 1.95
CA GLY A 79 -25.33 17.70 1.47
C GLY A 79 -26.05 18.59 0.47
N ILE A 80 -25.37 19.53 -0.16
CA ILE A 80 -25.90 20.41 -1.20
C ILE A 80 -25.62 19.79 -2.58
N GLU A 81 -26.62 19.74 -3.46
CA GLU A 81 -26.42 19.37 -4.87
C GLU A 81 -25.34 20.25 -5.50
N LEU A 82 -24.30 19.60 -6.03
CA LEU A 82 -23.26 20.29 -6.76
C LEU A 82 -23.82 20.73 -8.12
N GLY A 83 -23.69 22.00 -8.44
CA GLY A 83 -24.11 22.56 -9.72
C GLY A 83 -23.36 21.92 -10.91
N GLU A 84 -23.91 22.09 -12.12
CA GLU A 84 -23.41 21.48 -13.37
C GLU A 84 -21.89 21.64 -13.64
N ASP A 85 -21.25 22.68 -13.08
CA ASP A 85 -19.81 22.89 -13.21
C ASP A 85 -18.98 22.00 -12.27
N ALA A 86 -19.54 21.61 -11.14
CA ALA A 86 -18.91 20.69 -10.21
C ALA A 86 -19.07 19.21 -10.65
N GLU A 87 -20.19 18.87 -11.31
CA GLU A 87 -20.37 17.58 -12.00
C GLU A 87 -19.32 17.35 -13.09
N ARG A 88 -18.84 18.43 -13.74
CA ARG A 88 -17.73 18.35 -14.71
C ARG A 88 -16.37 18.08 -14.08
N SER A 89 -16.21 18.47 -12.82
CA SER A 89 -14.92 18.36 -12.09
C SER A 89 -14.74 17.03 -11.40
N LEU A 90 -15.81 16.33 -11.04
CA LEU A 90 -15.74 15.12 -10.21
C LEU A 90 -15.92 13.81 -10.98
N HIS A 91 -16.65 13.79 -12.08
CA HIS A 91 -16.89 12.57 -12.86
C HIS A 91 -17.03 12.94 -14.33
N GLY A 92 -16.09 12.54 -15.15
CA GLY A 92 -16.18 12.75 -16.60
C GLY A 92 -17.52 12.19 -17.12
N LYS A 93 -18.17 12.91 -18.02
CA LYS A 93 -19.48 12.56 -18.64
C LYS A 93 -19.59 11.13 -19.19
N ALA A 94 -18.48 10.40 -19.30
CA ALA A 94 -18.42 9.02 -19.77
C ALA A 94 -19.08 8.04 -18.76
N ASN A 95 -19.00 8.28 -17.46
CA ASN A 95 -19.47 7.35 -16.44
C ASN A 95 -20.97 7.54 -16.08
N ALA A 96 -21.56 8.70 -16.30
CA ALA A 96 -22.97 8.98 -15.99
C ALA A 96 -23.99 8.08 -16.74
N ARG A 97 -23.56 7.35 -17.77
CA ARG A 97 -24.40 6.42 -18.56
C ARG A 97 -24.12 4.94 -18.28
N ARG A 98 -23.15 4.64 -17.41
CA ARG A 98 -22.80 3.24 -17.09
C ARG A 98 -23.76 2.69 -16.02
N PRO A 99 -24.09 1.38 -16.08
CA PRO A 99 -24.88 0.74 -15.03
C PRO A 99 -24.10 0.75 -13.70
N ALA A 100 -24.83 0.64 -12.59
CA ALA A 100 -24.24 0.46 -11.27
C ALA A 100 -23.34 -0.77 -11.24
N THR A 101 -22.13 -0.63 -10.70
CA THR A 101 -21.19 -1.74 -10.49
C THR A 101 -21.81 -2.77 -9.54
N ARG A 102 -21.83 -4.03 -9.96
CA ARG A 102 -22.33 -5.15 -9.16
C ARG A 102 -21.24 -6.13 -8.78
N ASN A 103 -20.25 -6.30 -9.62
CA ASN A 103 -19.12 -7.19 -9.41
C ASN A 103 -17.85 -6.36 -9.33
N VAL A 104 -17.08 -6.55 -8.26
CA VAL A 104 -15.87 -5.79 -7.98
C VAL A 104 -14.67 -6.72 -7.95
N LEU A 105 -13.59 -6.37 -8.67
CA LEU A 105 -12.27 -6.94 -8.50
C LEU A 105 -11.49 -6.05 -7.54
N LEU A 106 -10.99 -6.63 -6.44
CA LEU A 106 -10.10 -5.94 -5.52
C LEU A 106 -8.64 -6.28 -5.80
N GLU A 107 -7.82 -5.25 -5.87
CA GLU A 107 -6.37 -5.33 -5.98
C GLU A 107 -5.74 -4.80 -4.69
N ALA A 108 -4.72 -5.50 -4.21
CA ALA A 108 -3.77 -4.98 -3.24
C ALA A 108 -2.36 -5.31 -3.71
N ALA A 109 -1.46 -4.33 -3.67
CA ALA A 109 -0.11 -4.47 -4.16
C ALA A 109 0.90 -3.73 -3.28
N ALA A 110 2.17 -4.04 -3.43
CA ALA A 110 3.27 -3.24 -2.93
C ALA A 110 4.09 -2.71 -4.12
N TRP A 111 4.57 -1.49 -4.00
CA TRP A 111 5.19 -0.75 -5.09
C TRP A 111 6.60 -0.30 -4.70
N ASN A 112 7.50 -0.20 -5.68
CA ASN A 112 8.81 0.37 -5.45
C ASN A 112 8.67 1.86 -5.07
N PHE A 113 9.04 2.20 -3.84
CA PHE A 113 8.83 3.54 -3.28
C PHE A 113 9.60 4.64 -4.02
N ILE A 114 10.76 4.32 -4.62
CA ILE A 114 11.54 5.28 -5.42
C ILE A 114 10.76 5.63 -6.68
N ASN A 115 10.19 4.61 -7.33
CA ASN A 115 9.38 4.79 -8.52
C ASN A 115 8.11 5.61 -8.21
N ILE A 116 7.43 5.31 -7.11
CA ILE A 116 6.27 6.10 -6.66
C ILE A 116 6.64 7.58 -6.48
N ARG A 117 7.76 7.89 -5.79
CA ARG A 117 8.21 9.27 -5.60
C ARG A 117 8.48 9.98 -6.93
N ARG A 118 9.16 9.31 -7.86
CA ARG A 118 9.43 9.85 -9.20
C ARG A 118 8.13 10.14 -9.95
N THR A 119 7.21 9.20 -9.94
CA THR A 119 5.91 9.34 -10.61
C THR A 119 5.07 10.47 -10.01
N MET A 120 4.97 10.54 -8.67
CA MET A 120 4.27 11.65 -8.00
C MET A 120 4.84 13.02 -8.39
N GLN A 121 6.16 13.12 -8.53
CA GLN A 121 6.82 14.36 -8.90
C GLN A 121 6.59 14.74 -10.37
N SER A 122 6.76 13.78 -11.29
CA SER A 122 6.64 14.03 -12.73
C SER A 122 5.19 14.31 -13.13
N GLN A 123 4.25 13.52 -12.61
CA GLN A 123 2.82 13.68 -12.89
C GLN A 123 2.15 14.76 -12.03
N LYS A 124 2.88 15.36 -11.07
CA LYS A 124 2.38 16.34 -10.09
C LYS A 124 1.16 15.83 -9.31
N MET A 125 1.08 14.54 -9.06
CA MET A 125 0.00 13.88 -8.36
C MET A 125 0.33 13.69 -6.88
N ALA A 126 -0.51 14.22 -5.99
CA ALA A 126 -0.45 13.98 -4.56
C ALA A 126 -1.71 13.21 -4.13
N SER A 127 -1.61 11.89 -3.97
CA SER A 127 -2.69 11.06 -3.44
C SER A 127 -2.30 10.47 -2.09
N GLU A 128 -3.29 10.10 -1.28
CA GLU A 128 -3.07 9.39 -0.01
C GLU A 128 -2.34 8.05 -0.22
N ALA A 129 -2.66 7.33 -1.29
CA ALA A 129 -1.98 6.10 -1.67
C ALA A 129 -0.50 6.38 -2.00
N GLY A 130 -0.23 7.36 -2.88
CA GLY A 130 1.12 7.76 -3.27
C GLY A 130 1.96 8.19 -2.06
N LEU A 131 1.40 8.97 -1.14
CA LEU A 131 2.08 9.39 0.10
C LEU A 131 2.46 8.20 1.00
N ARG A 132 1.60 7.17 1.09
CA ARG A 132 1.88 5.96 1.88
C ARG A 132 2.92 5.08 1.18
N PHE A 133 2.74 4.78 -0.08
CA PHE A 133 3.67 3.95 -0.85
C PHE A 133 5.04 4.61 -1.05
N SER A 134 5.11 5.95 -1.08
CA SER A 134 6.39 6.68 -1.17
C SER A 134 7.31 6.46 0.05
N ARG A 135 6.78 5.99 1.16
CA ARG A 135 7.55 5.63 2.37
C ARG A 135 8.01 4.17 2.38
N GLY A 136 7.53 3.37 1.43
CA GLY A 136 7.70 1.93 1.38
C GLY A 136 6.57 1.18 2.09
N VAL A 137 6.14 0.07 1.49
CA VAL A 137 5.20 -0.89 2.08
C VAL A 137 5.74 -2.27 1.77
N HIS A 138 5.86 -3.12 2.81
CA HIS A 138 6.33 -4.49 2.61
C HIS A 138 5.31 -5.32 1.83
N PRO A 139 5.74 -6.11 0.84
CA PRO A 139 4.81 -6.90 0.01
C PRO A 139 3.87 -7.82 0.79
N ALA A 140 4.32 -8.42 1.88
CA ALA A 140 3.49 -9.27 2.74
C ALA A 140 2.27 -8.54 3.35
N MET A 141 2.27 -7.19 3.36
CA MET A 141 1.13 -6.40 3.82
C MET A 141 -0.02 -6.37 2.81
N ALA A 142 0.23 -6.67 1.52
CA ALA A 142 -0.79 -6.64 0.47
C ALA A 142 -1.95 -7.61 0.79
N LEU A 143 -1.67 -8.86 1.11
CA LEU A 143 -2.70 -9.84 1.47
C LEU A 143 -3.49 -9.43 2.71
N ARG A 144 -2.81 -8.92 3.76
CA ARG A 144 -3.48 -8.43 4.98
C ARG A 144 -4.42 -7.26 4.68
N GLY A 145 -3.96 -6.31 3.84
CA GLY A 145 -4.75 -5.19 3.38
C GLY A 145 -5.95 -5.62 2.55
N LEU A 146 -5.77 -6.57 1.63
CA LEU A 146 -6.83 -7.14 0.80
C LEU A 146 -7.92 -7.79 1.66
N LEU A 147 -7.56 -8.67 2.57
CA LEU A 147 -8.51 -9.36 3.46
C LEU A 147 -9.30 -8.36 4.32
N ARG A 148 -8.65 -7.32 4.83
CA ARG A 148 -9.33 -6.27 5.59
C ARG A 148 -10.29 -5.45 4.72
N CYS A 149 -9.89 -5.13 3.49
CA CYS A 149 -10.74 -4.41 2.53
C CYS A 149 -11.98 -5.25 2.18
N ILE A 150 -11.81 -6.54 1.88
CA ILE A 150 -12.90 -7.49 1.61
C ILE A 150 -13.91 -7.49 2.77
N GLU A 151 -13.44 -7.63 4.00
CA GLU A 151 -14.32 -7.65 5.18
C GLU A 151 -15.08 -6.34 5.36
N LEU A 152 -14.42 -5.20 5.17
CA LEU A 152 -15.08 -3.89 5.25
C LEU A 152 -16.13 -3.73 4.14
N MET A 153 -15.81 -4.09 2.91
CA MET A 153 -16.78 -4.05 1.81
C MET A 153 -17.98 -4.97 2.08
N ARG A 154 -17.74 -6.19 2.58
CA ARG A 154 -18.83 -7.11 2.95
C ARG A 154 -19.76 -6.50 4.01
N GLN A 155 -19.20 -5.82 5.01
CA GLN A 155 -19.97 -5.17 6.06
C GLN A 155 -20.78 -3.98 5.56
N THR A 156 -20.24 -3.18 4.66
CA THR A 156 -20.84 -1.92 4.20
C THR A 156 -21.77 -2.10 3.01
N SER A 157 -21.47 -3.00 2.08
CA SER A 157 -22.26 -3.22 0.87
C SER A 157 -23.08 -4.50 0.86
N GLY A 158 -22.92 -5.39 1.85
CA GLY A 158 -23.68 -6.65 1.95
C GLY A 158 -23.37 -7.67 0.84
N GLY A 159 -22.26 -7.51 0.12
CA GLY A 159 -21.86 -8.36 -0.99
C GLY A 159 -21.43 -9.76 -0.58
N VAL A 160 -21.36 -10.66 -1.56
CA VAL A 160 -20.85 -12.03 -1.41
C VAL A 160 -19.43 -12.10 -1.95
N VAL A 161 -18.53 -12.67 -1.15
CA VAL A 161 -17.11 -12.83 -1.52
C VAL A 161 -16.94 -14.11 -2.32
N ALA A 162 -16.29 -14.03 -3.49
CA ALA A 162 -15.90 -15.21 -4.26
C ALA A 162 -14.85 -16.03 -3.51
N GLN A 163 -14.84 -17.33 -3.76
CA GLN A 163 -13.87 -18.23 -3.12
C GLN A 163 -12.49 -18.09 -3.77
N GLY A 164 -11.45 -18.01 -2.95
CA GLY A 164 -10.05 -17.95 -3.38
C GLY A 164 -9.57 -16.53 -3.69
N HIS A 165 -8.27 -16.42 -3.95
CA HIS A 165 -7.59 -15.22 -4.40
C HIS A 165 -6.42 -15.61 -5.30
N ILE A 166 -5.92 -14.67 -6.07
CA ILE A 166 -4.70 -14.80 -6.87
C ILE A 166 -3.63 -13.95 -6.19
N ASP A 167 -2.46 -14.53 -5.94
CA ASP A 167 -1.31 -13.85 -5.35
C ASP A 167 -0.08 -14.09 -6.22
N GLU A 168 0.37 -13.03 -6.89
CA GLU A 168 1.58 -13.04 -7.71
C GLU A 168 2.72 -12.38 -6.92
N TYR A 169 3.46 -13.21 -6.19
CA TYR A 169 4.61 -12.79 -5.39
C TYR A 169 5.86 -13.59 -5.76
N PRO A 170 6.43 -13.37 -6.98
CA PRO A 170 7.49 -14.21 -7.52
C PRO A 170 8.84 -14.07 -6.81
N LEU A 171 9.10 -12.95 -6.14
CA LEU A 171 10.34 -12.66 -5.43
C LEU A 171 10.03 -12.27 -3.98
N PRO A 172 9.85 -13.25 -3.08
CA PRO A 172 9.62 -12.97 -1.67
C PRO A 172 10.74 -12.11 -1.07
N ALA A 173 10.36 -11.07 -0.33
CA ALA A 173 11.30 -10.26 0.40
C ALA A 173 12.03 -11.12 1.45
N PRO A 174 13.36 -10.96 1.63
CA PRO A 174 14.09 -11.68 2.65
C PRO A 174 13.64 -11.26 4.04
N GLU A 175 13.58 -12.23 4.95
CA GLU A 175 13.38 -11.95 6.36
C GLU A 175 14.58 -11.17 6.92
N VAL A 176 14.32 -10.08 7.61
CA VAL A 176 15.38 -9.29 8.27
C VAL A 176 15.62 -9.85 9.67
N GLN A 177 16.86 -10.30 9.92
CA GLN A 177 17.32 -10.76 11.22
C GLN A 177 18.50 -9.93 11.70
N VAL A 178 18.51 -9.58 12.98
CA VAL A 178 19.57 -8.83 13.63
C VAL A 178 20.06 -9.60 14.85
N ASP A 179 21.35 -9.90 14.91
CA ASP A 179 21.99 -10.45 16.10
C ASP A 179 22.41 -9.28 17.00
N LEU A 180 21.75 -9.13 18.16
CA LEU A 180 21.95 -8.05 19.11
C LEU A 180 22.59 -8.57 20.39
N PRO A 181 23.89 -8.31 20.65
CA PRO A 181 24.50 -8.57 21.96
C PRO A 181 23.89 -7.64 23.01
N VAL A 182 23.55 -8.17 24.20
CA VAL A 182 23.07 -7.33 25.31
C VAL A 182 24.11 -6.28 25.69
N ALA A 183 25.39 -6.64 25.64
CA ALA A 183 26.49 -5.70 25.90
C ALA A 183 26.53 -4.51 24.92
N GLU A 184 26.02 -4.68 23.69
CA GLU A 184 25.96 -3.58 22.72
C GLU A 184 24.87 -2.57 23.08
N VAL A 185 23.77 -3.02 23.68
CA VAL A 185 22.74 -2.13 24.24
C VAL A 185 23.32 -1.26 25.34
N ASP A 186 24.03 -1.88 26.30
CA ASP A 186 24.69 -1.16 27.40
C ASP A 186 25.75 -0.19 26.89
N ARG A 187 26.54 -0.61 25.87
CA ARG A 187 27.58 0.22 25.28
C ARG A 187 27.03 1.48 24.60
N LEU A 188 25.93 1.35 23.85
CA LEU A 188 25.34 2.46 23.12
C LEU A 188 24.57 3.41 24.03
N LEU A 189 23.88 2.88 25.05
CA LEU A 189 23.08 3.69 25.97
C LEU A 189 23.90 4.28 27.13
N GLY A 190 25.06 3.70 27.45
CA GLY A 190 25.90 4.14 28.55
C GLY A 190 25.43 3.68 29.93
N PHE A 191 24.41 2.84 30.02
CA PHE A 191 23.89 2.25 31.27
C PHE A 191 23.33 0.86 31.00
N HIS A 192 23.08 0.10 32.06
CA HIS A 192 22.61 -1.28 31.98
C HIS A 192 21.08 -1.37 31.99
N ILE A 193 20.52 -2.09 31.00
CA ILE A 193 19.12 -2.53 30.98
C ILE A 193 19.12 -4.07 31.12
N PRO A 194 18.37 -4.65 32.07
CA PRO A 194 18.25 -6.10 32.21
C PRO A 194 17.76 -6.76 30.91
N GLN A 195 18.33 -7.92 30.57
CA GLN A 195 17.99 -8.63 29.31
C GLN A 195 16.50 -8.95 29.19
N ASP A 196 15.85 -9.35 30.29
CA ASP A 196 14.41 -9.62 30.32
C ASP A 196 13.57 -8.40 29.97
N GLU A 197 14.01 -7.21 30.37
CA GLU A 197 13.34 -5.95 30.01
C GLU A 197 13.57 -5.59 28.53
N ILE A 198 14.78 -5.79 28.00
CA ILE A 198 15.08 -5.64 26.57
C ILE A 198 14.16 -6.56 25.73
N VAL A 199 14.09 -7.84 26.11
CA VAL A 199 13.26 -8.84 25.41
C VAL A 199 11.78 -8.48 25.51
N ARG A 200 11.32 -8.02 26.68
CA ARG A 200 9.94 -7.56 26.89
C ARG A 200 9.60 -6.40 25.96
N ILE A 201 10.48 -5.41 25.86
CA ILE A 201 10.28 -4.23 25.00
C ILE A 201 10.20 -4.65 23.54
N LEU A 202 11.16 -5.43 23.05
CA LEU A 202 11.20 -5.86 21.67
C LEU A 202 9.97 -6.70 21.29
N ARG A 203 9.55 -7.63 22.15
CA ARG A 203 8.33 -8.43 21.94
C ARG A 203 7.06 -7.57 21.95
N ALA A 204 6.99 -6.54 22.77
CA ALA A 204 5.87 -5.59 22.79
C ALA A 204 5.78 -4.75 21.50
N LEU A 205 6.89 -4.58 20.80
CA LEU A 205 6.98 -3.94 19.47
C LEU A 205 6.84 -4.95 18.31
N GLU A 206 6.36 -6.16 18.60
CA GLU A 206 6.11 -7.26 17.64
C GLU A 206 7.37 -7.89 17.04
N PHE A 207 8.58 -7.60 17.54
CA PHE A 207 9.77 -8.35 17.17
C PHE A 207 9.73 -9.76 17.75
N THR A 208 10.15 -10.74 16.95
CA THR A 208 10.37 -12.11 17.46
C THR A 208 11.80 -12.21 18.01
N VAL A 209 11.93 -12.56 19.28
CA VAL A 209 13.23 -12.62 19.95
C VAL A 209 13.54 -14.04 20.40
N SER A 210 14.67 -14.57 19.95
CA SER A 210 15.28 -15.82 20.40
C SER A 210 16.54 -15.51 21.22
N GLU A 211 16.58 -16.04 22.45
CA GLU A 211 17.64 -15.81 23.42
C GLU A 211 18.71 -16.91 23.33
N GLN A 212 19.97 -16.54 23.18
CA GLN A 212 21.13 -17.43 23.09
C GLN A 212 22.22 -16.93 24.07
N GLY A 213 21.97 -17.13 25.37
CA GLY A 213 22.78 -16.53 26.42
C GLY A 213 22.60 -15.01 26.42
N ASP A 214 23.70 -14.27 26.31
CA ASP A 214 23.75 -12.81 26.21
C ASP A 214 23.66 -12.27 24.77
N GLN A 215 23.35 -13.15 23.80
CA GLN A 215 23.04 -12.79 22.43
C GLN A 215 21.54 -12.92 22.18
N LEU A 216 20.94 -11.90 21.58
CA LEU A 216 19.56 -11.91 21.14
C LEU A 216 19.51 -11.98 19.62
N ARG A 217 18.86 -12.99 19.06
CA ARG A 217 18.50 -13.01 17.64
C ARG A 217 17.11 -12.45 17.46
N VAL A 218 17.02 -11.30 16.79
CA VAL A 218 15.80 -10.53 16.63
C VAL A 218 15.34 -10.63 15.18
N THR A 219 14.16 -11.20 14.96
CA THR A 219 13.50 -11.18 13.65
C THR A 219 12.59 -9.97 13.59
N VAL A 220 12.77 -9.17 12.53
CA VAL A 220 12.06 -7.91 12.31
C VAL A 220 10.71 -8.18 11.65
N PRO A 221 9.59 -7.63 12.16
CA PRO A 221 8.30 -7.82 11.52
C PRO A 221 8.18 -7.04 10.21
N ASP A 222 7.40 -7.56 9.27
CA ASP A 222 7.27 -7.04 7.89
C ASP A 222 6.93 -5.55 7.79
N HIS A 223 6.23 -4.99 8.78
CA HIS A 223 5.84 -3.57 8.75
C HIS A 223 6.97 -2.61 9.16
N ARG A 224 8.10 -3.11 9.68
CA ARG A 224 9.25 -2.32 10.13
C ARG A 224 10.33 -2.28 9.05
N LEU A 225 10.10 -1.47 8.03
CA LEU A 225 11.05 -1.26 6.93
C LEU A 225 12.21 -0.32 7.28
N ASP A 226 12.17 0.26 8.44
CA ASP A 226 13.15 1.20 8.99
C ASP A 226 14.30 0.51 9.71
N ILE A 227 14.15 -0.75 10.09
CA ILE A 227 15.21 -1.53 10.76
C ILE A 227 16.17 -2.12 9.72
N GLY A 228 17.43 -1.72 9.81
CA GLY A 228 18.48 -2.22 8.94
C GLY A 228 19.02 -3.60 9.33
N THR A 229 20.12 -4.00 8.72
CA THR A 229 20.82 -5.25 9.02
C THR A 229 22.19 -4.98 9.66
N GLY A 230 22.79 -5.97 10.30
CA GLY A 230 24.10 -5.88 10.91
C GLY A 230 24.18 -4.75 11.94
N ILE A 231 25.24 -3.95 11.89
CA ILE A 231 25.49 -2.87 12.87
C ILE A 231 24.39 -1.79 12.82
N THR A 232 23.89 -1.45 11.64
CA THR A 232 22.78 -0.49 11.51
C THR A 232 21.54 -1.01 12.21
N GLY A 233 21.15 -2.27 11.96
CA GLY A 233 20.01 -2.88 12.64
C GLY A 233 20.18 -2.98 14.16
N GLN A 234 21.40 -3.20 14.66
CA GLN A 234 21.66 -3.15 16.10
C GLN A 234 21.37 -1.75 16.66
N ALA A 235 21.85 -0.69 15.99
CA ALA A 235 21.60 0.69 16.42
C ALA A 235 20.11 1.04 16.38
N ASP A 236 19.40 0.64 15.33
CA ASP A 236 17.96 0.85 15.19
C ASP A 236 17.18 0.15 16.31
N LEU A 237 17.54 -1.11 16.65
CA LEU A 237 16.93 -1.83 17.77
C LEU A 237 17.23 -1.18 19.12
N VAL A 238 18.44 -0.67 19.33
CA VAL A 238 18.82 0.05 20.57
C VAL A 238 18.03 1.36 20.69
N GLU A 239 17.81 2.07 19.58
CA GLU A 239 16.93 3.25 19.56
C GLU A 239 15.50 2.89 20.02
N GLU A 240 14.92 1.82 19.49
CA GLU A 240 13.59 1.35 19.89
C GLU A 240 13.51 0.96 21.36
N ILE A 241 14.54 0.26 21.85
CA ILE A 241 14.66 -0.09 23.28
C ILE A 241 14.70 1.18 24.13
N ALA A 242 15.54 2.14 23.80
CA ALA A 242 15.67 3.39 24.53
C ALA A 242 14.37 4.21 24.53
N ARG A 243 13.71 4.27 23.38
CA ARG A 243 12.44 4.99 23.19
C ARG A 243 11.32 4.43 24.10
N ILE A 244 11.20 3.12 24.17
CA ILE A 244 10.16 2.45 24.98
C ILE A 244 10.54 2.39 26.47
N TYR A 245 11.85 2.21 26.77
CA TYR A 245 12.35 2.28 28.14
C TYR A 245 12.09 3.65 28.76
N GLY A 246 12.23 4.70 27.98
CA GLY A 246 11.99 6.10 28.32
C GLY A 246 13.29 6.89 28.43
N TYR A 247 13.45 7.90 27.59
CA TYR A 247 14.63 8.76 27.56
C TYR A 247 14.88 9.51 28.88
N ASP A 248 13.82 9.78 29.66
CA ASP A 248 13.86 10.39 30.97
C ASP A 248 14.49 9.50 32.06
N ARG A 249 14.63 8.19 31.80
CA ARG A 249 15.30 7.23 32.68
C ARG A 249 16.79 7.08 32.40
N ILE A 250 17.28 7.68 31.31
CA ILE A 250 18.70 7.62 30.95
C ILE A 250 19.49 8.53 31.92
N PRO A 251 20.50 8.01 32.63
CA PRO A 251 21.31 8.81 33.56
C PRO A 251 22.02 9.96 32.82
N ASN A 252 22.08 11.14 33.46
CA ASN A 252 22.83 12.30 32.97
C ASN A 252 24.32 12.15 33.22
#